data_69e55b4de1f810e9b734898a93138ce3
#
_entry.id   69e55b4de1f810e9b734898a93138ce3
#
_cell.length_a   1.000
_cell.length_b   1.000
_cell.length_c   1.000
_cell.angle_alpha   90.00
_cell.angle_beta   90.00
_cell.angle_gamma   90.00
#
_symmetry.space_group_name_H-M   'P 1'
#
loop_
_entity.id
_entity.type
_entity.pdbx_description
1 polymer ?
#
loop_
_entity_poly.entity_id
_entity_poly.type
_entity_poly.pdbx_seq_one_letter_code
_entity_poly.pdbx_strand_id
1 'polypeptide(L)'
;AVLDSDAIAFLAPWRLSVFLVPLATGVILAWAINAAWSRWGDVLARREAWIMAATAVVLTVVVLAGARAIRDSFAARRADPIQGVYAYVKANRQPDDVYLVPTGMADFRLATGVPVVVTWKSHPYKDVEMLEWKTRVDAVSAFYGEPHCIRIGDLYHEYGATHVLFPGALPDPACPIIDIVYQDDAYTLVRVK
;
A
#
# COMPACT_ATOMS: atom_id res chain seq x y z
N ALA A 1 -34.99 -12.36 3.22
CA ALA A 1 -34.28 -11.75 4.31
C ALA A 1 -32.79 -11.93 4.04
N VAL A 2 -32.19 -10.97 3.40
CA VAL A 2 -30.73 -10.88 3.23
C VAL A 2 -30.19 -10.57 4.62
N LEU A 3 -29.23 -11.33 5.08
CA LEU A 3 -28.52 -11.12 6.33
C LEU A 3 -27.84 -9.74 6.28
N ASP A 4 -28.58 -8.76 6.79
CA ASP A 4 -28.12 -7.38 7.00
C ASP A 4 -27.30 -7.40 8.31
N SER A 5 -26.14 -8.06 8.24
CA SER A 5 -25.26 -8.20 9.39
C SER A 5 -23.95 -7.50 9.08
N ASP A 6 -23.77 -6.32 9.68
CA ASP A 6 -22.50 -5.59 9.72
C ASP A 6 -21.32 -6.50 10.12
N ALA A 7 -21.59 -7.53 10.93
CA ALA A 7 -20.61 -8.53 11.31
C ALA A 7 -20.04 -9.32 10.13
N ILE A 8 -20.85 -9.64 9.10
CA ILE A 8 -20.39 -10.37 7.91
C ILE A 8 -19.55 -9.45 7.03
N ALA A 9 -19.95 -8.17 6.90
CA ALA A 9 -19.16 -7.18 6.18
C ALA A 9 -17.81 -6.94 6.88
N PHE A 10 -17.80 -6.92 8.23
CA PHE A 10 -16.59 -6.74 9.03
C PHE A 10 -15.62 -7.93 8.94
N LEU A 11 -16.10 -9.15 8.77
CA LEU A 11 -15.28 -10.35 8.56
C LEU A 11 -14.52 -10.33 7.24
N ALA A 12 -14.87 -9.39 6.32
CA ALA A 12 -14.22 -9.22 5.03
C ALA A 12 -13.91 -10.59 4.37
N PRO A 13 -14.94 -11.34 3.91
CA PRO A 13 -14.79 -12.75 3.49
C PRO A 13 -13.69 -12.97 2.45
N TRP A 14 -13.38 -11.93 1.64
CA TRP A 14 -12.24 -11.97 0.70
C TRP A 14 -10.87 -12.11 1.39
N ARG A 15 -10.72 -11.70 2.66
CA ARG A 15 -9.49 -11.93 3.43
C ARG A 15 -9.29 -13.38 3.81
N LEU A 16 -10.38 -14.15 3.89
CA LEU A 16 -10.29 -15.58 4.11
C LEU A 16 -9.60 -16.31 2.95
N SER A 17 -9.64 -15.75 1.74
CA SER A 17 -8.95 -16.30 0.58
C SER A 17 -7.43 -16.42 0.78
N VAL A 18 -6.84 -15.53 1.59
CA VAL A 18 -5.41 -15.57 1.95
C VAL A 18 -5.06 -16.88 2.67
N PHE A 19 -6.01 -17.45 3.43
CA PHE A 19 -5.84 -18.73 4.13
C PHE A 19 -6.42 -19.89 3.34
N LEU A 20 -7.59 -19.71 2.71
CA LEU A 20 -8.29 -20.77 1.99
C LEU A 20 -7.55 -21.19 0.72
N VAL A 21 -6.94 -20.27 -0.02
CA VAL A 21 -6.19 -20.59 -1.24
C VAL A 21 -4.98 -21.48 -0.95
N PRO A 22 -4.08 -21.17 0.00
CA PRO A 22 -2.97 -22.05 0.35
C PRO A 22 -3.44 -23.42 0.88
N LEU A 23 -4.48 -23.44 1.72
CA LEU A 23 -5.04 -24.69 2.24
C LEU A 23 -5.62 -25.55 1.12
N ALA A 24 -6.48 -25.00 0.26
CA ALA A 24 -7.06 -25.71 -0.87
C ALA A 24 -5.98 -26.23 -1.82
N THR A 25 -4.97 -25.40 -2.12
CA THR A 25 -3.83 -25.79 -2.95
C THR A 25 -3.07 -26.95 -2.30
N GLY A 26 -2.82 -26.88 -0.98
CA GLY A 26 -2.16 -27.97 -0.23
C GLY A 26 -2.94 -29.27 -0.30
N VAL A 27 -4.27 -29.23 -0.11
CA VAL A 27 -5.14 -30.41 -0.18
C VAL A 27 -5.16 -31.01 -1.60
N ILE A 28 -5.29 -30.16 -2.63
CA ILE A 28 -5.28 -30.60 -4.03
C ILE A 28 -3.95 -31.26 -4.39
N LEU A 29 -2.83 -30.66 -3.97
CA LEU A 29 -1.49 -31.23 -4.20
C LEU A 29 -1.31 -32.55 -3.47
N ALA A 30 -1.71 -32.65 -2.21
CA ALA A 30 -1.65 -33.90 -1.44
C ALA A 30 -2.48 -35.01 -2.08
N TRP A 31 -3.69 -34.67 -2.54
CA TRP A 31 -4.53 -35.58 -3.26
C TRP A 31 -3.90 -36.03 -4.60
N ALA A 32 -3.37 -35.10 -5.38
CA ALA A 32 -2.71 -35.39 -6.64
C ALA A 32 -1.47 -36.29 -6.47
N ILE A 33 -0.65 -36.01 -5.43
CA ILE A 33 0.50 -36.84 -5.08
C ILE A 33 0.05 -38.24 -4.70
N ASN A 34 -0.97 -38.39 -3.86
CA ASN A 34 -1.50 -39.68 -3.43
C ASN A 34 -2.08 -40.48 -4.63
N ALA A 35 -2.82 -39.82 -5.51
CA ALA A 35 -3.35 -40.42 -6.72
C ALA A 35 -2.22 -40.87 -7.69
N ALA A 36 -1.18 -40.07 -7.83
CA ALA A 36 0.01 -40.42 -8.62
C ALA A 36 0.74 -41.61 -7.98
N TRP A 37 0.91 -41.61 -6.66
CA TRP A 37 1.56 -42.71 -5.95
C TRP A 37 0.79 -44.02 -6.05
N SER A 38 -0.54 -43.98 -5.90
CA SER A 38 -1.37 -45.18 -6.02
C SER A 38 -1.36 -45.80 -7.43
N ARG A 39 -1.11 -44.97 -8.46
CA ARG A 39 -1.12 -45.44 -9.86
C ARG A 39 0.26 -45.86 -10.38
N TRP A 40 1.32 -45.22 -9.90
CA TRP A 40 2.68 -45.39 -10.41
C TRP A 40 3.71 -45.68 -9.29
N GLY A 41 3.25 -46.13 -8.10
CA GLY A 41 4.10 -46.31 -6.91
C GLY A 41 5.33 -47.18 -7.18
N ASP A 42 5.19 -48.28 -7.90
CA ASP A 42 6.30 -49.19 -8.23
C ASP A 42 7.38 -48.52 -9.11
N VAL A 43 6.95 -47.66 -10.04
CA VAL A 43 7.85 -46.89 -10.91
C VAL A 43 8.51 -45.77 -10.14
N LEU A 44 7.76 -45.11 -9.29
CA LEU A 44 8.24 -44.01 -8.43
C LEU A 44 9.21 -44.52 -7.39
N ALA A 45 8.96 -45.65 -6.76
CA ALA A 45 9.84 -46.28 -5.77
C ALA A 45 11.21 -46.64 -6.37
N ARG A 46 11.25 -47.12 -7.64
CA ARG A 46 12.52 -47.38 -8.32
C ARG A 46 13.34 -46.13 -8.63
N ARG A 47 12.71 -44.96 -8.63
CA ARG A 47 13.33 -43.64 -8.92
C ARG A 47 13.30 -42.70 -7.74
N GLU A 48 13.05 -43.19 -6.55
CA GLU A 48 12.87 -42.37 -5.35
C GLU A 48 14.01 -41.35 -5.14
N ALA A 49 15.26 -41.77 -5.27
CA ALA A 49 16.43 -40.89 -5.11
C ALA A 49 16.42 -39.72 -6.12
N TRP A 50 16.04 -40.00 -7.37
CA TRP A 50 15.95 -38.98 -8.42
C TRP A 50 14.79 -38.01 -8.17
N ILE A 51 13.66 -38.51 -7.69
CA ILE A 51 12.48 -37.70 -7.37
C ILE A 51 12.81 -36.80 -6.19
N MET A 52 13.43 -37.33 -5.14
CA MET A 52 13.87 -36.53 -4.00
C MET A 52 14.88 -35.45 -4.40
N ALA A 53 15.87 -35.80 -5.22
CA ALA A 53 16.85 -34.84 -5.72
C ALA A 53 16.19 -33.74 -6.56
N ALA A 54 15.28 -34.10 -7.48
CA ALA A 54 14.56 -33.12 -8.30
C ALA A 54 13.67 -32.20 -7.45
N THR A 55 12.96 -32.76 -6.46
CA THR A 55 12.16 -31.98 -5.51
C THR A 55 13.03 -31.02 -4.70
N ALA A 56 14.16 -31.49 -4.19
CA ALA A 56 15.10 -30.64 -3.44
C ALA A 56 15.64 -29.49 -4.31
N VAL A 57 15.98 -29.77 -5.57
CA VAL A 57 16.41 -28.72 -6.53
C VAL A 57 15.29 -27.71 -6.76
N VAL A 58 14.07 -28.14 -7.03
CA VAL A 58 12.92 -27.24 -7.26
C VAL A 58 12.68 -26.38 -6.03
N LEU A 59 12.63 -26.97 -4.83
CA LEU A 59 12.44 -26.22 -3.59
C LEU A 59 13.57 -25.19 -3.37
N THR A 60 14.81 -25.59 -3.61
CA THR A 60 15.96 -24.69 -3.49
C THR A 60 15.83 -23.49 -4.46
N VAL A 61 15.46 -23.76 -5.73
CA VAL A 61 15.25 -22.69 -6.72
C VAL A 61 14.12 -21.74 -6.29
N VAL A 62 12.99 -22.28 -5.81
CA VAL A 62 11.86 -21.47 -5.32
C VAL A 62 12.26 -20.60 -4.12
N VAL A 63 12.97 -21.16 -3.16
CA VAL A 63 13.45 -20.43 -1.98
C VAL A 63 14.44 -19.33 -2.39
N LEU A 64 15.39 -19.63 -3.25
CA LEU A 64 16.38 -18.64 -3.72
C LEU A 64 15.71 -17.54 -4.56
N ALA A 65 14.75 -17.89 -5.43
CA ALA A 65 13.99 -16.90 -6.20
C ALA A 65 13.16 -16.01 -5.29
N GLY A 66 12.49 -16.58 -4.29
CA GLY A 66 11.74 -15.83 -3.27
C GLY A 66 12.63 -14.89 -2.46
N ALA A 67 13.75 -15.39 -1.97
CA ALA A 67 14.73 -14.57 -1.22
C ALA A 67 15.26 -13.41 -2.06
N ARG A 68 15.56 -13.67 -3.36
CA ARG A 68 15.97 -12.62 -4.30
C ARG A 68 14.88 -11.58 -4.51
N ALA A 69 13.64 -11.98 -4.76
CA ALA A 69 12.51 -11.08 -4.96
C ALA A 69 12.27 -10.19 -3.73
N ILE A 70 12.37 -10.76 -2.52
CA ILE A 70 12.29 -10.01 -1.27
C ILE A 70 13.42 -8.99 -1.17
N ARG A 71 14.67 -9.41 -1.40
CA ARG A 71 15.83 -8.51 -1.36
C ARG A 71 15.68 -7.35 -2.34
N ASP A 72 15.30 -7.65 -3.59
CA ASP A 72 15.13 -6.64 -4.64
C ASP A 72 14.00 -5.67 -4.30
N SER A 73 12.89 -6.15 -3.70
CA SER A 73 11.81 -5.31 -3.19
C SER A 73 12.26 -4.37 -2.06
N PHE A 74 13.09 -4.86 -1.13
CA PHE A 74 13.65 -4.01 -0.07
C PHE A 74 14.65 -2.99 -0.63
N ALA A 75 15.47 -3.37 -1.60
CA ALA A 75 16.40 -2.47 -2.26
C ALA A 75 15.67 -1.36 -3.01
N ALA A 76 14.62 -1.70 -3.77
CA ALA A 76 13.78 -0.74 -4.48
C ALA A 76 13.11 0.26 -3.51
N ARG A 77 12.55 -0.24 -2.40
CA ARG A 77 11.96 0.64 -1.38
C ARG A 77 12.97 1.60 -0.75
N ARG A 78 14.21 1.18 -0.52
CA ARG A 78 15.26 2.05 0.04
C ARG A 78 15.75 3.08 -0.96
N ALA A 79 15.74 2.76 -2.24
CA ALA A 79 16.14 3.64 -3.32
C ALA A 79 15.02 4.60 -3.76
N ASP A 80 13.80 4.44 -3.24
CA ASP A 80 12.67 5.31 -3.58
C ASP A 80 12.93 6.73 -3.05
N PRO A 81 12.89 7.77 -3.91
CA PRO A 81 13.10 9.15 -3.50
C PRO A 81 12.19 9.63 -2.36
N ILE A 82 11.00 9.03 -2.22
CA ILE A 82 10.06 9.36 -1.13
C ILE A 82 10.67 9.15 0.27
N GLN A 83 11.73 8.36 0.41
CA GLN A 83 12.39 8.11 1.70
C GLN A 83 12.98 9.40 2.30
N GLY A 84 13.45 10.33 1.47
CA GLY A 84 13.91 11.65 1.91
C GLY A 84 12.77 12.44 2.58
N VAL A 85 11.61 12.49 1.94
CA VAL A 85 10.39 13.11 2.50
C VAL A 85 9.99 12.45 3.82
N TYR A 86 9.96 11.11 3.87
CA TYR A 86 9.61 10.38 5.10
C TYR A 86 10.56 10.70 6.25
N ALA A 87 11.86 10.76 5.98
CA ALA A 87 12.86 11.11 6.98
C ALA A 87 12.66 12.54 7.49
N TYR A 88 12.45 13.51 6.58
CA TYR A 88 12.18 14.89 6.92
C TYR A 88 10.93 15.04 7.79
N VAL A 89 9.79 14.44 7.36
CA VAL A 89 8.53 14.52 8.11
C VAL A 89 8.67 13.92 9.50
N LYS A 90 9.30 12.75 9.63
CA LYS A 90 9.53 12.13 10.95
C LYS A 90 10.31 13.01 11.92
N ALA A 91 11.31 13.74 11.41
CA ALA A 91 12.18 14.59 12.21
C ALA A 91 11.52 15.91 12.62
N ASN A 92 10.57 16.43 11.80
CA ASN A 92 10.05 17.80 11.94
C ASN A 92 8.55 17.88 12.27
N ARG A 93 7.84 16.73 12.31
CA ARG A 93 6.39 16.70 12.56
C ARG A 93 6.00 17.32 13.90
N GLN A 94 4.87 18.03 13.90
CA GLN A 94 4.22 18.57 15.08
C GLN A 94 2.89 17.82 15.36
N PRO A 95 2.35 17.87 16.60
CA PRO A 95 1.12 17.15 16.95
C PRO A 95 -0.10 17.48 16.09
N ASP A 96 -0.22 18.73 15.65
CA ASP A 96 -1.38 19.24 14.89
C ASP A 96 -1.15 19.24 13.37
N ASP A 97 -0.04 18.68 12.90
CA ASP A 97 0.23 18.61 11.47
C ASP A 97 -0.70 17.62 10.76
N VAL A 98 -1.32 18.07 9.67
CA VAL A 98 -2.12 17.27 8.76
C VAL A 98 -1.56 17.42 7.35
N TYR A 99 -1.30 16.29 6.70
CA TYR A 99 -0.63 16.26 5.40
C TYR A 99 -1.62 15.98 4.27
N LEU A 100 -1.57 16.83 3.25
CA LEU A 100 -2.20 16.58 1.96
C LEU A 100 -1.19 15.90 1.05
N VAL A 101 -1.48 14.67 0.66
CA VAL A 101 -0.65 13.84 -0.21
C VAL A 101 -1.48 13.29 -1.36
N PRO A 102 -0.89 12.96 -2.52
CA PRO A 102 -1.62 12.26 -3.58
C PRO A 102 -2.35 11.03 -3.03
N THR A 103 -3.61 10.85 -3.42
CA THR A 103 -4.50 9.80 -2.89
C THR A 103 -3.95 8.38 -3.02
N GLY A 104 -3.03 8.16 -3.99
CA GLY A 104 -2.33 6.89 -4.20
C GLY A 104 -1.21 6.59 -3.19
N MET A 105 -0.76 7.59 -2.42
CA MET A 105 0.34 7.44 -1.43
C MET A 105 -0.15 6.83 -0.11
N ALA A 106 -0.76 5.64 -0.20
CA ALA A 106 -1.38 4.98 0.95
C ALA A 106 -0.42 4.63 2.09
N ASP A 107 0.86 4.48 1.79
CA ASP A 107 1.88 4.10 2.76
C ASP A 107 2.48 5.31 3.51
N PHE A 108 2.16 6.56 3.10
CA PHE A 108 2.69 7.79 3.70
C PHE A 108 2.40 7.86 5.21
N ARG A 109 1.14 7.65 5.61
CA ARG A 109 0.73 7.64 7.01
C ARG A 109 1.46 6.55 7.82
N LEU A 110 1.60 5.35 7.26
CA LEU A 110 2.29 4.23 7.92
C LEU A 110 3.78 4.50 8.06
N ALA A 111 4.38 5.11 7.03
CA ALA A 111 5.81 5.41 7.02
C ALA A 111 6.19 6.55 7.95
N THR A 112 5.35 7.59 8.06
CA THR A 112 5.68 8.84 8.79
C THR A 112 5.02 8.95 10.17
N GLY A 113 3.88 8.28 10.34
CA GLY A 113 3.07 8.36 11.57
C GLY A 113 2.27 9.65 11.71
N VAL A 114 2.12 10.45 10.64
CA VAL A 114 1.33 11.69 10.64
C VAL A 114 -0.06 11.48 10.05
N PRO A 115 -1.07 12.28 10.46
CA PRO A 115 -2.36 12.31 9.82
C PRO A 115 -2.25 12.76 8.36
N VAL A 116 -3.06 12.15 7.49
CA VAL A 116 -3.26 12.57 6.11
C VAL A 116 -4.73 12.86 5.87
N VAL A 117 -5.04 13.82 5.00
CA VAL A 117 -6.43 14.20 4.70
C VAL A 117 -7.24 12.99 4.23
N VAL A 118 -6.72 12.27 3.23
CA VAL A 118 -7.36 11.05 2.70
C VAL A 118 -6.39 10.23 1.86
N THR A 119 -6.60 8.92 1.81
CA THR A 119 -5.96 8.01 0.83
C THR A 119 -6.96 6.98 0.32
N TRP A 120 -6.70 6.38 -0.84
CA TRP A 120 -7.56 5.32 -1.39
C TRP A 120 -7.72 4.11 -0.46
N LYS A 121 -6.70 3.77 0.33
CA LYS A 121 -6.75 2.62 1.25
C LYS A 121 -7.46 2.90 2.56
N SER A 122 -7.77 4.16 2.88
CA SER A 122 -8.38 4.55 4.16
C SER A 122 -9.91 4.67 4.10
N HIS A 123 -10.56 3.89 3.22
CA HIS A 123 -12.02 3.90 3.13
C HIS A 123 -12.65 3.33 4.41
N PRO A 124 -13.64 4.02 4.96
CA PRO A 124 -14.38 3.55 6.13
C PRO A 124 -15.42 2.48 5.76
N TYR A 125 -16.05 1.87 6.77
CA TYR A 125 -17.05 0.81 6.56
C TYR A 125 -18.51 1.30 6.75
N LYS A 126 -18.70 2.49 7.35
CA LYS A 126 -20.04 3.07 7.55
C LYS A 126 -20.42 3.94 6.35
N ASP A 127 -21.69 3.88 5.94
CA ASP A 127 -22.19 4.57 4.75
C ASP A 127 -21.96 6.08 4.81
N VAL A 128 -22.23 6.72 5.95
CA VAL A 128 -22.04 8.17 6.12
C VAL A 128 -20.57 8.55 6.02
N GLU A 129 -19.69 7.78 6.66
CA GLU A 129 -18.24 7.98 6.61
C GLU A 129 -17.68 7.71 5.20
N MET A 130 -18.30 6.78 4.45
CA MET A 130 -17.94 6.48 3.06
C MET A 130 -18.25 7.67 2.13
N LEU A 131 -19.37 8.33 2.32
CA LEU A 131 -19.72 9.53 1.53
C LEU A 131 -18.72 10.66 1.81
N GLU A 132 -18.40 10.90 3.09
CA GLU A 132 -17.40 11.90 3.47
C GLU A 132 -16.01 11.55 2.90
N TRP A 133 -15.58 10.29 3.03
CA TRP A 133 -14.34 9.82 2.44
C TRP A 133 -14.30 10.05 0.92
N LYS A 134 -15.38 9.74 0.22
CA LYS A 134 -15.50 9.96 -1.23
C LYS A 134 -15.37 11.43 -1.59
N THR A 135 -16.04 12.31 -0.84
CA THR A 135 -15.94 13.77 -1.04
C THR A 135 -14.50 14.27 -0.87
N ARG A 136 -13.79 13.80 0.18
CA ARG A 136 -12.38 14.13 0.39
C ARG A 136 -11.48 13.61 -0.73
N VAL A 137 -11.71 12.38 -1.19
CA VAL A 137 -10.96 11.80 -2.31
C VAL A 137 -11.14 12.60 -3.58
N ASP A 138 -12.39 13.01 -3.89
CA ASP A 138 -12.69 13.80 -5.07
C ASP A 138 -12.04 15.19 -4.99
N ALA A 139 -12.14 15.87 -3.85
CA ALA A 139 -11.52 17.17 -3.61
C ALA A 139 -9.99 17.12 -3.77
N VAL A 140 -9.34 16.13 -3.14
CA VAL A 140 -7.88 15.96 -3.23
C VAL A 140 -7.44 15.56 -4.63
N SER A 141 -8.18 14.68 -5.30
CA SER A 141 -7.87 14.28 -6.68
C SER A 141 -8.02 15.44 -7.65
N ALA A 142 -9.06 16.28 -7.51
CA ALA A 142 -9.27 17.48 -8.29
C ALA A 142 -8.15 18.52 -8.06
N PHE A 143 -7.69 18.66 -6.82
CA PHE A 143 -6.55 19.52 -6.49
C PHE A 143 -5.28 19.08 -7.19
N TYR A 144 -4.93 17.79 -7.15
CA TYR A 144 -3.73 17.29 -7.84
C TYR A 144 -3.86 17.28 -9.37
N GLY A 145 -5.08 17.31 -9.90
CA GLY A 145 -5.33 17.48 -11.34
C GLY A 145 -5.00 18.91 -11.82
N GLU A 146 -5.35 19.92 -11.03
CA GLU A 146 -5.11 21.34 -11.31
C GLU A 146 -4.69 22.07 -10.03
N PRO A 147 -3.45 21.92 -9.60
CA PRO A 147 -2.98 22.51 -8.35
C PRO A 147 -2.78 24.02 -8.51
N HIS A 148 -3.44 24.83 -7.66
CA HIS A 148 -3.26 26.26 -7.57
C HIS A 148 -3.47 26.81 -6.15
N CYS A 149 -2.91 27.99 -5.91
CA CYS A 149 -2.76 28.60 -4.60
C CYS A 149 -4.09 28.72 -3.82
N ILE A 150 -5.17 29.14 -4.48
CA ILE A 150 -6.49 29.34 -3.84
C ILE A 150 -7.00 28.01 -3.27
N ARG A 151 -6.89 26.92 -3.99
CA ARG A 151 -7.34 25.59 -3.53
C ARG A 151 -6.54 25.06 -2.34
N ILE A 152 -5.27 25.46 -2.19
CA ILE A 152 -4.49 25.12 -0.98
C ILE A 152 -5.14 25.74 0.24
N GLY A 153 -5.55 27.01 0.15
CA GLY A 153 -6.27 27.72 1.21
C GLY A 153 -7.60 27.06 1.56
N ASP A 154 -8.37 26.67 0.53
CA ASP A 154 -9.66 25.98 0.72
C ASP A 154 -9.48 24.65 1.47
N LEU A 155 -8.50 23.83 1.07
CA LEU A 155 -8.21 22.55 1.71
C LEU A 155 -7.66 22.70 3.12
N TYR A 156 -6.91 23.77 3.40
CA TYR A 156 -6.49 24.13 4.76
C TYR A 156 -7.69 24.45 5.65
N HIS A 157 -8.62 25.28 5.17
CA HIS A 157 -9.80 25.68 5.94
C HIS A 157 -10.80 24.53 6.12
N GLU A 158 -10.98 23.71 5.12
CA GLU A 158 -11.98 22.63 5.11
C GLU A 158 -11.50 21.38 5.86
N TYR A 159 -10.23 20.98 5.64
CA TYR A 159 -9.68 19.72 6.16
C TYR A 159 -8.51 19.88 7.12
N GLY A 160 -8.09 21.12 7.43
CA GLY A 160 -6.96 21.39 8.29
C GLY A 160 -5.61 20.99 7.69
N ALA A 161 -5.49 20.94 6.36
CA ALA A 161 -4.26 20.51 5.69
C ALA A 161 -3.11 21.51 5.86
N THR A 162 -2.27 21.31 6.86
CA THR A 162 -1.14 22.20 7.19
C THR A 162 0.05 22.06 6.25
N HIS A 163 0.18 20.89 5.60
CA HIS A 163 1.28 20.59 4.69
C HIS A 163 0.76 19.97 3.41
N VAL A 164 1.42 20.30 2.28
CA VAL A 164 1.07 19.75 0.94
C VAL A 164 2.33 19.15 0.31
N LEU A 165 2.24 17.90 -0.12
CA LEU A 165 3.31 17.21 -0.82
C LEU A 165 3.04 17.22 -2.33
N PHE A 166 3.93 17.83 -3.10
CA PHE A 166 3.90 17.79 -4.55
C PHE A 166 4.90 16.77 -5.09
N PRO A 167 4.49 15.86 -5.98
CA PRO A 167 5.41 15.14 -6.83
C PRO A 167 6.08 16.13 -7.82
N GLY A 168 7.42 16.20 -7.77
CA GLY A 168 8.18 17.13 -8.59
C GLY A 168 8.23 18.55 -8.04
N ALA A 169 8.36 19.50 -8.96
CA ALA A 169 8.45 20.91 -8.62
C ALA A 169 7.10 21.52 -8.21
N LEU A 170 7.16 22.62 -7.48
CA LEU A 170 5.98 23.37 -7.06
C LEU A 170 5.29 23.98 -8.31
N PRO A 171 3.99 23.71 -8.54
CA PRO A 171 3.27 24.21 -9.71
C PRO A 171 3.14 25.74 -9.74
N ASP A 172 2.98 26.37 -8.57
CA ASP A 172 2.87 27.83 -8.44
C ASP A 172 3.87 28.33 -7.36
N PRO A 173 5.10 28.65 -7.76
CA PRO A 173 6.12 29.12 -6.83
C PRO A 173 5.85 30.52 -6.26
N ALA A 174 4.91 31.27 -6.86
CA ALA A 174 4.54 32.62 -6.41
C ALA A 174 3.43 32.62 -5.35
N CYS A 175 2.94 31.45 -4.93
CA CYS A 175 1.87 31.33 -3.93
C CYS A 175 2.29 31.92 -2.57
N PRO A 176 1.65 33.01 -2.08
CA PRO A 176 2.10 33.70 -0.88
C PRO A 176 1.76 33.01 0.42
N ILE A 177 0.83 32.04 0.38
CA ILE A 177 0.32 31.35 1.57
C ILE A 177 1.10 30.09 1.93
N ILE A 178 2.20 29.79 1.23
CA ILE A 178 3.00 28.60 1.49
C ILE A 178 4.48 28.95 1.68
N ASP A 179 5.15 28.09 2.44
CA ASP A 179 6.61 28.06 2.56
C ASP A 179 7.13 26.67 2.16
N ILE A 180 8.17 26.64 1.34
CA ILE A 180 8.84 25.37 1.00
C ILE A 180 9.64 24.94 2.24
N VAL A 181 9.30 23.78 2.80
CA VAL A 181 9.96 23.24 4.00
C VAL A 181 10.90 22.07 3.66
N TYR A 182 10.68 21.41 2.51
CA TYR A 182 11.58 20.37 1.98
C TYR A 182 11.45 20.33 0.46
N GLN A 183 12.56 20.13 -0.23
CA GLN A 183 12.60 19.94 -1.68
C GLN A 183 13.78 19.06 -2.07
N ASP A 184 13.52 18.14 -2.98
CA ASP A 184 14.52 17.35 -3.71
C ASP A 184 14.14 17.26 -5.19
N ASP A 185 14.83 16.44 -5.96
CA ASP A 185 14.58 16.29 -7.41
C ASP A 185 13.22 15.64 -7.73
N ALA A 186 12.62 14.92 -6.77
CA ALA A 186 11.41 14.14 -6.97
C ALA A 186 10.18 14.72 -6.25
N TYR A 187 10.38 15.49 -5.17
CA TYR A 187 9.28 15.97 -4.33
C TYR A 187 9.53 17.37 -3.79
N THR A 188 8.45 18.13 -3.65
CA THR A 188 8.42 19.41 -2.93
C THR A 188 7.37 19.34 -1.83
N LEU A 189 7.76 19.57 -0.57
CA LEU A 189 6.85 19.67 0.56
C LEU A 189 6.74 21.14 0.98
N VAL A 190 5.52 21.63 1.06
CA VAL A 190 5.24 22.98 1.52
C VAL A 190 4.42 22.96 2.79
N ARG A 191 4.57 24.01 3.61
CA ARG A 191 3.74 24.31 4.76
C ARG A 191 2.83 25.48 4.43
N VAL A 192 1.56 25.39 4.81
CA VAL A 192 0.57 26.47 4.71
C VAL A 192 0.77 27.42 5.91
N LYS A 193 0.73 28.74 5.64
CA LYS A 193 0.90 29.81 6.64
C LYS A 193 -0.35 30.07 7.43
#